data_234a690eddbcaa4331e134ebe578ed70
#
_entry.id   234a690eddbcaa4331e134ebe578ed70
#
_cell.length_a   1.000
_cell.length_b   1.000
_cell.length_c   1.000
_cell.angle_alpha   90.00
_cell.angle_beta   90.00
_cell.angle_gamma   90.00
#
_symmetry.space_group_name_H-M   'P 1'
#
loop_
_entity.id
_entity.type
_entity.pdbx_description
1 polymer ?
#
loop_
_entity_poly.entity_id
_entity_poly.type
_entity_poly.pdbx_seq_one_letter_code
_entity_poly.pdbx_strand_id
1 'polypeptide(L)'
;MIAFSQGFFELALGQNPRPQTVAISGADAEFSKVSTQGARINAQKAGLKIVYDKSYPPNTSDFGPVIRAIQSTNPDIVYNASYPPDTVGMIRAAHEVDLKTRMFGGNMVGLLATVFKTQLGPLLNGIVSTADTFIPGPHFDFPGVKEVMQKYQARAAREGVDPLGYNYVPYSYAGMQMLAEAVNAIKSLDQSRLADHMHTHTFRTVAGEVAFGPDGEWAKPRLLVSQFQNVVGNDLDQFRDFKKQVIIWPAQYKSGNFIYPYEAAKH
;
A
#
# COMPACT_ATOMS: atom_id res chain seq x y z
N MET A 1 12.26 -3.24 3.89
CA MET A 1 11.03 -3.77 4.48
C MET A 1 10.56 -3.06 5.75
N ILE A 2 11.43 -2.59 6.62
CA ILE A 2 11.07 -1.67 7.73
C ILE A 2 10.36 -0.43 7.19
N ALA A 3 10.77 0.08 6.04
CA ALA A 3 10.20 1.27 5.42
C ALA A 3 8.70 1.16 5.11
N PHE A 4 8.17 -0.02 4.72
CA PHE A 4 6.75 -0.17 4.38
C PHE A 4 5.79 0.07 5.54
N SER A 5 6.19 -0.19 6.77
CA SER A 5 5.36 0.07 7.94
C SER A 5 5.70 1.37 8.66
N GLN A 6 6.80 2.03 8.33
CA GLN A 6 7.27 3.24 9.02
C GLN A 6 6.19 4.32 9.06
N GLY A 7 5.64 4.69 7.91
CA GLY A 7 4.61 5.73 7.82
C GLY A 7 3.34 5.41 8.60
N PHE A 8 2.97 4.12 8.73
CA PHE A 8 1.83 3.71 9.55
C PHE A 8 2.05 4.07 11.03
N PHE A 9 3.21 3.74 11.58
CA PHE A 9 3.51 4.02 12.97
C PHE A 9 3.76 5.52 13.22
N GLU A 10 4.47 6.21 12.35
CA GLU A 10 4.66 7.67 12.45
C GLU A 10 3.33 8.42 12.44
N LEU A 11 2.42 8.05 11.55
CA LEU A 11 1.08 8.61 11.49
C LEU A 11 0.29 8.36 12.78
N ALA A 12 0.32 7.13 13.28
CA ALA A 12 -0.38 6.73 14.50
C ALA A 12 0.11 7.51 15.72
N LEU A 13 1.44 7.69 15.86
CA LEU A 13 2.04 8.41 16.99
C LEU A 13 1.70 9.90 17.01
N GLY A 14 1.35 10.49 15.87
CA GLY A 14 0.90 11.88 15.75
C GLY A 14 -0.55 12.11 16.13
N GLN A 15 -1.32 11.05 16.51
CA GLN A 15 -2.75 11.18 16.80
C GLN A 15 -3.03 11.46 18.30
N ASN A 16 -4.23 12.01 18.54
CA ASN A 16 -4.76 12.22 19.89
C ASN A 16 -6.14 11.53 20.03
N PRO A 17 -6.31 10.59 20.98
CA PRO A 17 -5.29 10.11 21.91
C PRO A 17 -4.21 9.28 21.18
N ARG A 18 -2.96 9.42 21.67
CA ARG A 18 -1.83 8.63 21.16
C ARG A 18 -2.00 7.15 21.50
N PRO A 19 -1.85 6.23 20.53
CA PRO A 19 -1.93 4.80 20.81
C PRO A 19 -0.77 4.33 21.70
N GLN A 20 -1.06 3.30 22.51
CA GLN A 20 -0.11 2.66 23.42
C GLN A 20 0.11 1.19 23.06
N THR A 21 -0.84 0.59 22.38
CA THR A 21 -0.85 -0.84 22.07
C THR A 21 -1.06 -1.10 20.58
N VAL A 22 -0.46 -2.18 20.08
CA VAL A 22 -0.62 -2.64 18.71
C VAL A 22 -0.83 -4.14 18.63
N ALA A 23 -1.76 -4.57 17.77
CA ALA A 23 -1.87 -5.94 17.30
C ALA A 23 -1.20 -6.06 15.93
N ILE A 24 -0.39 -7.10 15.73
CA ILE A 24 0.29 -7.41 14.47
C ILE A 24 -0.16 -8.78 14.01
N SER A 25 -0.62 -8.89 12.76
CA SER A 25 -1.00 -10.15 12.15
C SER A 25 -0.57 -10.21 10.68
N GLY A 26 -0.43 -11.43 10.15
CA GLY A 26 -0.11 -11.64 8.74
C GLY A 26 -0.17 -13.11 8.36
N ALA A 27 -0.23 -13.40 7.07
CA ALA A 27 -0.15 -14.77 6.57
C ALA A 27 1.20 -15.41 6.95
N ASP A 28 1.19 -16.72 7.22
CA ASP A 28 2.41 -17.51 7.43
C ASP A 28 3.11 -17.79 6.08
N ALA A 29 3.47 -16.73 5.37
CA ALA A 29 4.12 -16.75 4.06
C ALA A 29 5.17 -15.63 3.98
N GLU A 30 6.12 -15.78 3.09
CA GLU A 30 7.37 -15.00 3.06
C GLU A 30 7.15 -13.48 3.10
N PHE A 31 6.39 -12.94 2.16
CA PHE A 31 6.10 -11.49 2.11
C PHE A 31 5.50 -10.97 3.41
N SER A 32 4.47 -11.66 3.94
CA SER A 32 3.80 -11.23 5.17
C SER A 32 4.70 -11.33 6.40
N LYS A 33 5.54 -12.39 6.49
CA LYS A 33 6.54 -12.54 7.56
C LYS A 33 7.52 -11.38 7.60
N VAL A 34 8.02 -10.99 6.44
CA VAL A 34 8.99 -9.89 6.33
C VAL A 34 8.33 -8.55 6.59
N SER A 35 7.08 -8.34 6.13
CA SER A 35 6.32 -7.13 6.42
C SER A 35 5.99 -7.00 7.91
N THR A 36 5.54 -8.07 8.56
CA THR A 36 5.26 -8.08 10.01
C THR A 36 6.53 -7.92 10.84
N GLN A 37 7.68 -8.45 10.39
CA GLN A 37 8.96 -8.21 11.03
C GLN A 37 9.32 -6.71 11.03
N GLY A 38 9.13 -6.03 9.90
CA GLY A 38 9.30 -4.57 9.82
C GLY A 38 8.37 -3.82 10.77
N ALA A 39 7.12 -4.28 10.88
CA ALA A 39 6.13 -3.71 11.80
C ALA A 39 6.51 -3.88 13.27
N ARG A 40 7.04 -5.06 13.68
CA ARG A 40 7.55 -5.28 15.05
C ARG A 40 8.66 -4.31 15.40
N ILE A 41 9.62 -4.13 14.51
CA ILE A 41 10.75 -3.21 14.70
C ILE A 41 10.22 -1.77 14.87
N ASN A 42 9.31 -1.33 14.01
CA ASN A 42 8.75 0.02 14.09
C ASN A 42 7.86 0.22 15.32
N ALA A 43 7.07 -0.79 15.71
CA ALA A 43 6.28 -0.76 16.94
C ALA A 43 7.17 -0.61 18.18
N GLN A 44 8.28 -1.35 18.26
CA GLN A 44 9.25 -1.26 19.36
C GLN A 44 9.92 0.13 19.39
N LYS A 45 10.38 0.64 18.24
CA LYS A 45 10.94 2.00 18.12
C LYS A 45 9.94 3.09 18.55
N ALA A 46 8.65 2.85 18.27
CA ALA A 46 7.55 3.75 18.65
C ALA A 46 7.18 3.67 20.14
N GLY A 47 7.75 2.71 20.89
CA GLY A 47 7.42 2.47 22.30
C GLY A 47 6.04 1.85 22.50
N LEU A 48 5.45 1.21 21.47
CA LEU A 48 4.16 0.56 21.57
C LEU A 48 4.28 -0.85 22.16
N LYS A 49 3.35 -1.20 23.04
CA LYS A 49 3.24 -2.58 23.53
C LYS A 49 2.55 -3.43 22.46
N ILE A 50 3.22 -4.48 22.00
CA ILE A 50 2.63 -5.48 21.10
C ILE A 50 1.76 -6.41 21.97
N VAL A 51 0.43 -6.36 21.79
CA VAL A 51 -0.54 -7.14 22.58
C VAL A 51 -1.03 -8.38 21.85
N TYR A 52 -0.85 -8.43 20.53
CA TYR A 52 -1.10 -9.59 19.69
C TYR A 52 -0.03 -9.67 18.62
N ASP A 53 0.55 -10.84 18.41
CA ASP A 53 1.57 -11.08 17.39
C ASP A 53 1.49 -12.54 16.92
N LYS A 54 0.63 -12.80 15.92
CA LYS A 54 0.46 -14.13 15.37
C LYS A 54 0.27 -14.10 13.86
N SER A 55 0.82 -15.11 13.19
CA SER A 55 0.48 -15.42 11.81
C SER A 55 -0.70 -16.40 11.73
N TYR A 56 -1.36 -16.39 10.57
CA TYR A 56 -2.40 -17.35 10.21
C TYR A 56 -1.96 -18.17 8.98
N PRO A 57 -2.47 -19.42 8.79
CA PRO A 57 -2.13 -20.24 7.64
C PRO A 57 -2.50 -19.57 6.31
N PRO A 58 -1.68 -19.73 5.24
CA PRO A 58 -1.93 -19.07 3.93
C PRO A 58 -3.25 -19.48 3.25
N ASN A 59 -3.83 -20.62 3.62
CA ASN A 59 -5.09 -21.12 3.09
C ASN A 59 -6.29 -20.83 3.99
N THR A 60 -6.16 -19.90 4.94
CA THR A 60 -7.25 -19.47 5.80
C THR A 60 -8.40 -18.89 4.98
N SER A 61 -9.60 -19.40 5.18
CA SER A 61 -10.83 -18.92 4.52
C SER A 61 -11.77 -18.19 5.48
N ASP A 62 -11.70 -18.46 6.79
CA ASP A 62 -12.47 -17.79 7.85
C ASP A 62 -11.53 -16.98 8.75
N PHE A 63 -11.64 -15.66 8.65
CA PHE A 63 -10.85 -14.72 9.45
C PHE A 63 -11.54 -14.24 10.72
N GLY A 64 -12.78 -14.65 10.96
CA GLY A 64 -13.53 -14.31 12.17
C GLY A 64 -12.79 -14.68 13.46
N PRO A 65 -12.24 -15.90 13.60
CA PRO A 65 -11.43 -16.28 14.76
C PRO A 65 -10.18 -15.41 14.96
N VAL A 66 -9.51 -15.02 13.87
CA VAL A 66 -8.31 -14.17 13.92
C VAL A 66 -8.68 -12.79 14.46
N ILE A 67 -9.72 -12.16 13.90
CA ILE A 67 -10.18 -10.83 14.33
C ILE A 67 -10.70 -10.85 15.77
N ARG A 68 -11.46 -11.87 16.17
CA ARG A 68 -11.90 -12.01 17.58
C ARG A 68 -10.73 -12.15 18.54
N ALA A 69 -9.69 -12.91 18.16
CA ALA A 69 -8.48 -13.04 18.97
C ALA A 69 -7.71 -11.70 19.07
N ILE A 70 -7.64 -10.92 18.00
CA ILE A 70 -7.09 -9.55 18.01
C ILE A 70 -7.92 -8.67 18.95
N GLN A 71 -9.25 -8.63 18.78
CA GLN A 71 -10.16 -7.81 19.56
C GLN A 71 -10.10 -8.11 21.06
N SER A 72 -9.94 -9.39 21.44
CA SER A 72 -9.83 -9.79 22.85
C SER A 72 -8.63 -9.20 23.57
N THR A 73 -7.61 -8.72 22.83
CA THR A 73 -6.44 -8.03 23.40
C THR A 73 -6.61 -6.51 23.51
N ASN A 74 -7.74 -5.98 23.06
CA ASN A 74 -8.11 -4.57 23.08
C ASN A 74 -6.99 -3.64 22.54
N PRO A 75 -6.51 -3.82 21.31
CA PRO A 75 -5.41 -3.04 20.74
C PRO A 75 -5.86 -1.64 20.34
N ASP A 76 -5.04 -0.62 20.59
CA ASP A 76 -5.30 0.72 20.09
C ASP A 76 -5.23 0.78 18.56
N ILE A 77 -4.25 0.06 17.96
CA ILE A 77 -4.09 -0.01 16.51
C ILE A 77 -3.84 -1.45 16.05
N VAL A 78 -4.23 -1.75 14.82
CA VAL A 78 -4.07 -3.09 14.22
C VAL A 78 -3.32 -2.96 12.89
N TYR A 79 -2.16 -3.62 12.80
CA TYR A 79 -1.38 -3.75 11.58
C TYR A 79 -1.51 -5.17 11.01
N ASN A 80 -1.91 -5.28 9.75
CA ASN A 80 -2.02 -6.55 9.04
C ASN A 80 -1.15 -6.55 7.76
N ALA A 81 -0.49 -7.68 7.50
CA ALA A 81 0.21 -7.94 6.25
C ALA A 81 -0.45 -9.14 5.55
N SER A 82 -1.14 -8.90 4.44
CA SER A 82 -1.99 -9.90 3.80
C SER A 82 -1.85 -9.96 2.29
N TYR A 83 -2.02 -11.15 1.75
CA TYR A 83 -2.19 -11.39 0.31
C TYR A 83 -3.60 -10.99 -0.15
N PRO A 84 -3.86 -10.90 -1.48
CA PRO A 84 -5.12 -10.36 -1.97
C PRO A 84 -6.39 -11.03 -1.43
N PRO A 85 -6.56 -12.35 -1.44
CA PRO A 85 -7.75 -12.98 -0.86
C PRO A 85 -7.89 -12.72 0.65
N ASP A 86 -6.77 -12.78 1.38
CA ASP A 86 -6.75 -12.57 2.84
C ASP A 86 -7.15 -11.15 3.20
N THR A 87 -6.74 -10.16 2.39
CA THR A 87 -7.12 -8.76 2.57
C THR A 87 -8.64 -8.60 2.62
N VAL A 88 -9.35 -9.24 1.68
CA VAL A 88 -10.81 -9.21 1.63
C VAL A 88 -11.42 -9.90 2.85
N GLY A 89 -10.91 -11.08 3.20
CA GLY A 89 -11.39 -11.84 4.36
C GLY A 89 -11.19 -11.10 5.68
N MET A 90 -10.01 -10.50 5.87
CA MET A 90 -9.69 -9.73 7.09
C MET A 90 -10.57 -8.49 7.25
N ILE A 91 -10.80 -7.73 6.18
CA ILE A 91 -11.64 -6.52 6.23
C ILE A 91 -13.10 -6.90 6.49
N ARG A 92 -13.63 -7.93 5.82
CA ARG A 92 -15.00 -8.42 6.07
C ARG A 92 -15.17 -8.88 7.50
N ALA A 93 -14.27 -9.75 7.99
CA ALA A 93 -14.30 -10.23 9.35
C ALA A 93 -14.21 -9.11 10.39
N ALA A 94 -13.41 -8.07 10.12
CA ALA A 94 -13.31 -6.90 10.99
C ALA A 94 -14.65 -6.14 11.09
N HIS A 95 -15.39 -6.04 9.99
CA HIS A 95 -16.73 -5.45 10.00
C HIS A 95 -17.75 -6.35 10.69
N GLU A 96 -17.76 -7.66 10.41
CA GLU A 96 -18.69 -8.63 11.00
C GLU A 96 -18.54 -8.75 12.53
N VAL A 97 -17.30 -8.69 13.03
CA VAL A 97 -16.98 -8.72 14.46
C VAL A 97 -17.14 -7.35 15.11
N ASP A 98 -17.35 -6.31 14.31
CA ASP A 98 -17.34 -4.90 14.73
C ASP A 98 -16.04 -4.55 15.48
N LEU A 99 -14.90 -4.78 14.82
CA LEU A 99 -13.57 -4.55 15.39
C LEU A 99 -13.45 -3.12 15.96
N LYS A 100 -13.16 -3.03 17.25
CA LYS A 100 -12.94 -1.79 17.98
C LYS A 100 -11.44 -1.50 18.04
N THR A 101 -11.01 -0.51 17.29
CA THR A 101 -9.63 -0.05 17.24
C THR A 101 -9.58 1.37 16.67
N ARG A 102 -8.53 2.11 16.94
CA ARG A 102 -8.40 3.48 16.47
C ARG A 102 -7.81 3.59 15.07
N MET A 103 -7.07 2.56 14.62
CA MET A 103 -6.48 2.51 13.28
C MET A 103 -6.36 1.05 12.85
N PHE A 104 -6.84 0.74 11.64
CA PHE A 104 -6.78 -0.59 11.06
C PHE A 104 -6.27 -0.53 9.63
N GLY A 105 -5.32 -1.36 9.31
CA GLY A 105 -4.74 -1.45 7.98
C GLY A 105 -3.35 -2.08 7.99
N GLY A 106 -2.48 -1.63 7.09
CA GLY A 106 -1.11 -2.11 6.97
C GLY A 106 -0.71 -2.46 5.54
N ASN A 107 0.18 -3.42 5.38
CA ASN A 107 0.65 -3.87 4.08
C ASN A 107 -0.29 -4.95 3.49
N MET A 108 -1.50 -4.52 3.19
CA MET A 108 -2.60 -5.36 2.67
C MET A 108 -2.62 -5.25 1.14
N VAL A 109 -1.82 -6.08 0.46
CA VAL A 109 -1.58 -5.93 -1.00
C VAL A 109 -2.80 -6.18 -1.88
N GLY A 110 -3.86 -6.78 -1.36
CA GLY A 110 -5.15 -6.84 -2.07
C GLY A 110 -5.73 -5.46 -2.39
N LEU A 111 -5.43 -4.44 -1.57
CA LEU A 111 -5.88 -3.07 -1.81
C LEU A 111 -5.26 -2.41 -3.04
N LEU A 112 -4.22 -3.01 -3.63
CA LEU A 112 -3.59 -2.52 -4.86
C LEU A 112 -4.38 -2.85 -6.13
N ALA A 113 -5.21 -3.91 -6.09
CA ALA A 113 -5.97 -4.36 -7.24
C ALA A 113 -7.44 -3.89 -7.19
N THR A 114 -7.93 -3.38 -8.31
CA THR A 114 -9.26 -2.78 -8.43
C THR A 114 -10.38 -3.76 -8.11
N VAL A 115 -10.24 -5.03 -8.50
CA VAL A 115 -11.26 -6.07 -8.25
C VAL A 115 -11.56 -6.24 -6.75
N PHE A 116 -10.58 -6.15 -5.88
CA PHE A 116 -10.79 -6.27 -4.44
C PHE A 116 -11.35 -4.97 -3.83
N LYS A 117 -10.99 -3.81 -4.39
CA LYS A 117 -11.58 -2.53 -3.99
C LYS A 117 -13.08 -2.52 -4.30
N THR A 118 -13.49 -2.93 -5.49
CA THR A 118 -14.90 -3.02 -5.87
C THR A 118 -15.64 -4.11 -5.08
N GLN A 119 -14.99 -5.23 -4.77
CA GLN A 119 -15.58 -6.31 -3.97
C GLN A 119 -15.84 -5.87 -2.51
N LEU A 120 -15.01 -5.02 -1.95
CA LEU A 120 -15.14 -4.50 -0.60
C LEU A 120 -16.07 -3.28 -0.52
N GLY A 121 -16.04 -2.40 -1.53
CA GLY A 121 -16.86 -1.21 -1.56
C GLY A 121 -16.77 -0.38 -0.28
N PRO A 122 -17.91 -0.02 0.36
CA PRO A 122 -17.93 0.81 1.57
C PRO A 122 -17.19 0.24 2.78
N LEU A 123 -16.93 -1.08 2.81
CA LEU A 123 -16.13 -1.71 3.87
C LEU A 123 -14.68 -1.20 3.89
N LEU A 124 -14.24 -0.53 2.81
CA LEU A 124 -12.93 0.11 2.74
C LEU A 124 -12.81 1.37 3.61
N ASN A 125 -13.92 2.03 3.92
CA ASN A 125 -13.88 3.30 4.64
C ASN A 125 -13.10 3.17 5.96
N GLY A 126 -12.11 4.05 6.14
CA GLY A 126 -11.22 4.06 7.30
C GLY A 126 -10.01 3.13 7.20
N ILE A 127 -9.99 2.18 6.26
CA ILE A 127 -8.85 1.28 6.08
C ILE A 127 -7.62 2.06 5.63
N VAL A 128 -6.49 1.81 6.31
CA VAL A 128 -5.19 2.42 6.01
C VAL A 128 -4.33 1.45 5.20
N SER A 129 -3.87 1.88 4.03
CA SER A 129 -2.95 1.13 3.17
C SER A 129 -1.54 1.67 3.26
N THR A 130 -0.55 0.80 3.40
CA THR A 130 0.89 1.14 3.34
C THR A 130 1.59 0.53 2.12
N ALA A 131 0.83 -0.12 1.24
CA ALA A 131 1.36 -0.80 0.07
C ALA A 131 1.43 0.12 -1.17
N ASP A 132 0.85 1.31 -1.11
CA ASP A 132 0.73 2.19 -2.25
C ASP A 132 2.05 2.87 -2.61
N THR A 133 2.32 2.95 -3.90
CA THR A 133 3.48 3.64 -4.47
C THR A 133 3.07 4.69 -5.49
N PHE A 134 1.86 4.54 -6.04
CA PHE A 134 1.26 5.47 -6.98
C PHE A 134 -0.25 5.57 -6.74
N ILE A 135 -0.74 6.79 -6.52
CA ILE A 135 -2.17 7.13 -6.47
C ILE A 135 -2.36 8.29 -7.45
N PRO A 136 -3.30 8.20 -8.42
CA PRO A 136 -3.51 9.28 -9.37
C PRO A 136 -3.89 10.57 -8.64
N GLY A 137 -3.33 11.70 -9.09
CA GLY A 137 -3.58 12.98 -8.45
C GLY A 137 -2.51 14.02 -8.80
N PRO A 138 -2.63 15.24 -8.29
CA PRO A 138 -1.74 16.34 -8.66
C PRO A 138 -0.24 16.09 -8.38
N HIS A 139 0.04 15.30 -7.34
CA HIS A 139 1.43 14.99 -6.95
C HIS A 139 2.11 13.95 -7.84
N PHE A 140 1.35 13.27 -8.72
CA PHE A 140 1.83 12.15 -9.55
C PHE A 140 1.59 12.41 -11.04
N ASP A 141 1.47 13.67 -11.42
CA ASP A 141 1.30 14.09 -12.81
C ASP A 141 2.67 14.23 -13.50
N PHE A 142 3.39 13.10 -13.59
CA PHE A 142 4.67 13.03 -14.26
C PHE A 142 4.50 13.04 -15.79
N PRO A 143 5.51 13.55 -16.54
CA PRO A 143 5.45 13.58 -18.00
C PRO A 143 5.14 12.21 -18.61
N GLY A 144 4.07 12.14 -19.41
CA GLY A 144 3.66 10.92 -20.12
C GLY A 144 2.79 9.93 -19.31
N VAL A 145 2.68 10.09 -17.97
CA VAL A 145 1.93 9.12 -17.16
C VAL A 145 0.45 9.06 -17.55
N LYS A 146 -0.18 10.20 -17.81
CA LYS A 146 -1.59 10.24 -18.24
C LYS A 146 -1.81 9.48 -19.54
N GLU A 147 -0.93 9.68 -20.51
CA GLU A 147 -1.02 9.01 -21.82
C GLU A 147 -0.86 7.48 -21.68
N VAL A 148 0.14 7.05 -20.90
CA VAL A 148 0.35 5.62 -20.61
C VAL A 148 -0.87 5.01 -19.95
N MET A 149 -1.41 5.67 -18.91
CA MET A 149 -2.59 5.18 -18.20
C MET A 149 -3.84 5.14 -19.08
N GLN A 150 -4.07 6.15 -19.90
CA GLN A 150 -5.20 6.16 -20.85
C GLN A 150 -5.10 5.02 -21.87
N LYS A 151 -3.92 4.81 -22.47
CA LYS A 151 -3.67 3.70 -23.41
C LYS A 151 -3.85 2.34 -22.76
N TYR A 152 -3.39 2.18 -21.53
CA TYR A 152 -3.57 0.95 -20.78
C TYR A 152 -5.06 0.70 -20.49
N GLN A 153 -5.75 1.66 -19.88
CA GLN A 153 -7.15 1.52 -19.47
C GLN A 153 -8.10 1.29 -20.64
N ALA A 154 -7.82 1.87 -21.81
CA ALA A 154 -8.57 1.62 -23.03
C ALA A 154 -8.51 0.16 -23.52
N ARG A 155 -7.51 -0.60 -23.11
CA ARG A 155 -7.30 -2.00 -23.48
C ARG A 155 -7.60 -2.99 -22.37
N ALA A 156 -7.56 -2.54 -21.11
CA ALA A 156 -7.59 -3.41 -19.94
C ALA A 156 -8.74 -4.42 -19.93
N ALA A 157 -9.95 -3.98 -20.27
CA ALA A 157 -11.12 -4.88 -20.32
C ALA A 157 -10.97 -5.99 -21.38
N ARG A 158 -10.45 -5.65 -22.57
CA ARG A 158 -10.21 -6.61 -23.65
C ARG A 158 -9.12 -7.61 -23.30
N GLU A 159 -8.09 -7.17 -22.61
CA GLU A 159 -6.93 -7.98 -22.23
C GLU A 159 -7.16 -8.76 -20.91
N GLY A 160 -8.30 -8.57 -20.23
CA GLY A 160 -8.65 -9.25 -18.99
C GLY A 160 -7.73 -8.92 -17.80
N VAL A 161 -7.18 -7.69 -17.76
CA VAL A 161 -6.27 -7.23 -16.71
C VAL A 161 -6.94 -6.19 -15.81
N ASP A 162 -6.26 -5.77 -14.73
CA ASP A 162 -6.79 -4.77 -13.80
C ASP A 162 -7.23 -3.49 -14.52
N PRO A 163 -8.50 -3.06 -14.41
CA PRO A 163 -9.04 -1.98 -15.24
C PRO A 163 -8.44 -0.60 -14.94
N LEU A 164 -7.89 -0.36 -13.75
CA LEU A 164 -7.27 0.91 -13.39
C LEU A 164 -5.74 0.88 -13.49
N GLY A 165 -5.10 -0.20 -13.05
CA GLY A 165 -3.67 -0.46 -13.19
C GLY A 165 -2.74 0.50 -12.42
N TYR A 166 -3.25 1.31 -11.50
CA TYR A 166 -2.52 2.43 -10.90
C TYR A 166 -1.23 2.02 -10.18
N ASN A 167 -1.25 0.92 -9.44
CA ASN A 167 -0.10 0.53 -8.62
C ASN A 167 1.01 -0.19 -9.39
N TYR A 168 0.72 -0.74 -10.57
CA TYR A 168 1.70 -1.57 -11.30
C TYR A 168 2.14 -0.95 -12.63
N VAL A 169 1.21 -0.38 -13.40
CA VAL A 169 1.49 0.05 -14.77
C VAL A 169 2.53 1.15 -14.88
N PRO A 170 2.48 2.23 -14.07
CA PRO A 170 3.50 3.29 -14.16
C PRO A 170 4.92 2.76 -13.90
N TYR A 171 5.08 1.85 -12.94
CA TYR A 171 6.40 1.31 -12.59
C TYR A 171 6.89 0.28 -13.59
N SER A 172 6.02 -0.59 -14.10
CA SER A 172 6.40 -1.55 -15.14
C SER A 172 6.83 -0.83 -16.42
N TYR A 173 6.09 0.23 -16.80
CA TYR A 173 6.44 1.05 -17.95
C TYR A 173 7.75 1.82 -17.71
N ALA A 174 7.93 2.41 -16.54
CA ALA A 174 9.16 3.10 -16.15
C ALA A 174 10.38 2.18 -16.21
N GLY A 175 10.25 0.92 -15.78
CA GLY A 175 11.31 -0.08 -15.89
C GLY A 175 11.76 -0.27 -17.35
N MET A 176 10.82 -0.35 -18.28
CA MET A 176 11.14 -0.46 -19.71
C MET A 176 11.72 0.85 -20.29
N GLN A 177 11.27 2.02 -19.82
CA GLN A 177 11.90 3.29 -20.21
C GLN A 177 13.36 3.34 -19.78
N MET A 178 13.66 3.01 -18.53
CA MET A 178 15.03 3.01 -18.01
C MET A 178 15.93 2.04 -18.77
N LEU A 179 15.45 0.83 -19.03
CA LEU A 179 16.22 -0.15 -19.81
C LEU A 179 16.49 0.34 -21.23
N ALA A 180 15.46 0.85 -21.91
CA ALA A 180 15.61 1.36 -23.28
C ALA A 180 16.58 2.56 -23.35
N GLU A 181 16.49 3.48 -22.38
CA GLU A 181 17.39 4.62 -22.27
C GLU A 181 18.83 4.17 -22.02
N ALA A 182 19.06 3.25 -21.09
CA ALA A 182 20.39 2.71 -20.79
C ALA A 182 21.02 2.03 -22.01
N VAL A 183 20.27 1.14 -22.69
CA VAL A 183 20.75 0.47 -23.91
C VAL A 183 21.11 1.49 -25.00
N ASN A 184 20.28 2.49 -25.19
CA ASN A 184 20.54 3.55 -26.18
C ASN A 184 21.75 4.42 -25.83
N ALA A 185 21.97 4.69 -24.54
CA ALA A 185 23.11 5.48 -24.09
C ALA A 185 24.43 4.76 -24.28
N ILE A 186 24.52 3.50 -23.85
CA ILE A 186 25.77 2.72 -23.90
C ILE A 186 25.99 1.96 -25.22
N LYS A 187 24.97 1.88 -26.08
CA LYS A 187 24.98 1.14 -27.37
C LYS A 187 25.41 -0.33 -27.19
N SER A 188 24.95 -0.98 -26.13
CA SER A 188 25.35 -2.35 -25.79
C SER A 188 24.24 -3.05 -25.00
N LEU A 189 24.20 -4.40 -25.08
CA LEU A 189 23.37 -5.27 -24.23
C LEU A 189 24.22 -5.97 -23.14
N ASP A 190 25.48 -5.57 -22.97
CA ASP A 190 26.32 -6.08 -21.91
C ASP A 190 25.74 -5.73 -20.53
N GLN A 191 25.46 -6.76 -19.72
CA GLN A 191 24.75 -6.62 -18.46
C GLN A 191 25.53 -5.78 -17.44
N SER A 192 26.87 -5.93 -17.39
CA SER A 192 27.72 -5.20 -16.46
C SER A 192 27.73 -3.73 -16.80
N ARG A 193 27.90 -3.39 -18.08
CA ARG A 193 27.89 -2.01 -18.55
C ARG A 193 26.51 -1.34 -18.36
N LEU A 194 25.42 -2.11 -18.53
CA LEU A 194 24.06 -1.61 -18.24
C LEU A 194 23.89 -1.31 -16.75
N ALA A 195 24.34 -2.23 -15.88
CA ALA A 195 24.30 -2.03 -14.43
C ALA A 195 25.11 -0.79 -14.00
N ASP A 196 26.34 -0.65 -14.49
CA ASP A 196 27.19 0.52 -14.20
C ASP A 196 26.52 1.83 -14.61
N HIS A 197 25.91 1.86 -15.81
CA HIS A 197 25.18 3.04 -16.27
C HIS A 197 23.97 3.33 -15.37
N MET A 198 23.18 2.30 -15.01
CA MET A 198 22.00 2.46 -14.15
C MET A 198 22.37 2.98 -12.77
N HIS A 199 23.48 2.53 -12.18
CA HIS A 199 23.97 2.99 -10.88
C HIS A 199 24.41 4.46 -10.86
N THR A 200 24.82 4.99 -12.00
CA THR A 200 25.36 6.35 -12.08
C THR A 200 24.41 7.36 -12.72
N HIS A 201 23.29 6.90 -13.27
CA HIS A 201 22.35 7.73 -14.01
C HIS A 201 21.05 7.99 -13.24
N THR A 202 20.46 9.18 -13.43
CA THR A 202 19.10 9.49 -12.94
C THR A 202 18.14 9.52 -14.09
N PHE A 203 17.17 8.62 -14.08
CA PHE A 203 16.16 8.47 -15.13
C PHE A 203 14.94 9.34 -14.85
N ARG A 204 14.39 9.97 -15.89
CA ARG A 204 13.11 10.69 -15.84
C ARG A 204 12.05 9.85 -16.51
N THR A 205 11.16 9.29 -15.71
CA THR A 205 10.18 8.29 -16.16
C THR A 205 8.75 8.74 -15.91
N VAL A 206 7.78 7.99 -16.42
CA VAL A 206 6.37 8.16 -16.09
C VAL A 206 6.04 7.91 -14.60
N ALA A 207 6.96 7.32 -13.86
CA ALA A 207 6.88 7.17 -12.40
C ALA A 207 7.68 8.26 -11.65
N GLY A 208 8.18 9.29 -12.35
CA GLY A 208 9.03 10.33 -11.81
C GLY A 208 10.52 10.04 -11.95
N GLU A 209 11.34 10.72 -11.16
CA GLU A 209 12.79 10.50 -11.17
C GLU A 209 13.14 9.21 -10.40
N VAL A 210 13.99 8.39 -11.03
CA VAL A 210 14.52 7.16 -10.46
C VAL A 210 16.05 7.17 -10.59
N ALA A 211 16.72 6.96 -9.46
CA ALA A 211 18.15 6.70 -9.37
C ALA A 211 18.38 5.51 -8.43
N PHE A 212 19.41 4.73 -8.69
CA PHE A 212 19.72 3.55 -7.88
C PHE A 212 20.83 3.85 -6.88
N GLY A 213 20.68 3.32 -5.65
CA GLY A 213 21.70 3.38 -4.61
C GLY A 213 22.80 2.32 -4.82
N PRO A 214 23.82 2.31 -3.93
CA PRO A 214 24.92 1.36 -4.00
C PRO A 214 24.48 -0.11 -3.89
N ASP A 215 23.34 -0.34 -3.26
CA ASP A 215 22.69 -1.64 -3.08
C ASP A 215 21.81 -2.07 -4.27
N GLY A 216 21.70 -1.21 -5.32
CA GLY A 216 20.85 -1.44 -6.49
C GLY A 216 19.37 -1.16 -6.24
N GLU A 217 18.98 -0.69 -5.05
CA GLU A 217 17.61 -0.28 -4.77
C GLU A 217 17.35 1.18 -5.18
N TRP A 218 16.10 1.56 -5.30
CA TRP A 218 15.71 2.94 -5.56
C TRP A 218 16.20 3.86 -4.44
N ALA A 219 17.14 4.76 -4.74
CA ALA A 219 17.82 5.60 -3.76
C ALA A 219 16.88 6.47 -2.90
N LYS A 220 15.75 6.88 -3.46
CA LYS A 220 14.72 7.68 -2.77
C LYS A 220 13.34 7.06 -3.01
N PRO A 221 13.05 5.87 -2.42
CA PRO A 221 11.79 5.19 -2.66
C PRO A 221 10.61 6.04 -2.20
N ARG A 222 9.55 6.06 -3.01
CA ARG A 222 8.32 6.75 -2.68
C ARG A 222 7.33 5.74 -2.13
N LEU A 223 7.20 5.73 -0.82
CA LEU A 223 6.21 4.94 -0.10
C LEU A 223 5.11 5.88 0.39
N LEU A 224 3.87 5.46 0.22
CA LEU A 224 2.70 6.24 0.58
C LEU A 224 1.90 5.49 1.65
N VAL A 225 1.33 6.24 2.57
CA VAL A 225 0.24 5.75 3.41
C VAL A 225 -1.02 6.48 2.97
N SER A 226 -2.01 5.70 2.61
CA SER A 226 -3.32 6.21 2.21
C SER A 226 -4.43 5.70 3.12
N GLN A 227 -5.56 6.41 3.12
CA GLN A 227 -6.79 5.97 3.77
C GLN A 227 -7.93 6.01 2.76
N PHE A 228 -8.73 4.96 2.73
CA PHE A 228 -9.99 4.97 1.97
C PHE A 228 -11.04 5.78 2.72
N GLN A 229 -11.68 6.71 2.01
CA GLN A 229 -12.66 7.64 2.57
C GLN A 229 -13.84 7.85 1.60
N ASN A 230 -15.03 7.96 2.14
CA ASN A 230 -16.24 8.27 1.36
C ASN A 230 -16.47 7.31 0.18
N VAL A 231 -16.09 6.05 0.32
CA VAL A 231 -16.38 5.01 -0.67
C VAL A 231 -17.88 4.66 -0.56
N VAL A 232 -18.60 4.71 -1.69
CA VAL A 232 -20.05 4.47 -1.75
C VAL A 232 -20.33 3.39 -2.80
N GLY A 233 -20.92 2.28 -2.34
CA GLY A 233 -21.20 1.15 -3.24
C GLY A 233 -19.94 0.51 -3.82
N ASN A 234 -20.10 -0.22 -4.93
CA ASN A 234 -19.08 -1.09 -5.51
C ASN A 234 -18.65 -0.65 -6.92
N ASP A 235 -19.02 0.57 -7.33
CA ASP A 235 -18.68 1.10 -8.64
C ASP A 235 -17.16 1.31 -8.76
N LEU A 236 -16.60 0.82 -9.86
CA LEU A 236 -15.19 0.95 -10.20
C LEU A 236 -14.79 2.41 -10.42
N ASP A 237 -15.63 3.19 -11.10
CA ASP A 237 -15.24 4.54 -11.55
C ASP A 237 -15.01 5.51 -10.39
N GLN A 238 -15.58 5.25 -9.22
CA GLN A 238 -15.29 6.05 -8.03
C GLN A 238 -13.80 6.01 -7.64
N PHE A 239 -13.10 4.92 -7.92
CA PHE A 239 -11.67 4.79 -7.60
C PHE A 239 -10.75 5.52 -8.60
N ARG A 240 -11.30 6.17 -9.62
CA ARG A 240 -10.59 7.14 -10.45
C ARG A 240 -10.41 8.48 -9.75
N ASP A 241 -11.26 8.76 -8.76
CA ASP A 241 -11.14 9.95 -7.91
C ASP A 241 -10.16 9.68 -6.76
N PHE A 242 -9.04 10.39 -6.75
CA PHE A 242 -8.02 10.28 -5.69
C PHE A 242 -8.56 10.64 -4.29
N LYS A 243 -9.72 11.31 -4.19
CA LYS A 243 -10.39 11.60 -2.91
C LYS A 243 -10.99 10.36 -2.25
N LYS A 244 -11.09 9.24 -2.97
CA LYS A 244 -11.53 7.95 -2.40
C LYS A 244 -10.40 7.17 -1.76
N GLN A 245 -9.15 7.47 -2.13
CA GLN A 245 -7.94 6.91 -1.55
C GLN A 245 -6.96 8.04 -1.25
N VAL A 246 -7.16 8.65 -0.09
CA VAL A 246 -6.50 9.89 0.32
C VAL A 246 -5.10 9.59 0.84
N ILE A 247 -4.07 10.23 0.27
CA ILE A 247 -2.71 10.15 0.79
C ILE A 247 -2.63 10.97 2.08
N ILE A 248 -2.24 10.31 3.16
CA ILE A 248 -2.18 10.89 4.50
C ILE A 248 -0.73 10.99 5.02
N TRP A 249 0.20 10.29 4.39
CA TRP A 249 1.65 10.36 4.66
C TRP A 249 2.43 9.95 3.38
N PRO A 250 3.64 10.50 3.16
CA PRO A 250 4.31 11.59 3.88
C PRO A 250 3.71 12.96 3.54
N ALA A 251 4.04 13.96 4.36
CA ALA A 251 3.44 15.30 4.27
C ALA A 251 3.55 15.95 2.88
N GLN A 252 4.65 15.71 2.16
CA GLN A 252 4.91 16.26 0.82
C GLN A 252 3.95 15.77 -0.27
N TYR A 253 3.30 14.60 -0.08
CA TYR A 253 2.33 14.02 -1.01
C TYR A 253 0.90 14.04 -0.47
N LYS A 254 0.71 14.58 0.73
CA LYS A 254 -0.59 14.57 1.41
C LYS A 254 -1.67 15.20 0.53
N SER A 255 -2.76 14.47 0.29
CA SER A 255 -3.90 14.90 -0.52
C SER A 255 -5.17 15.19 0.29
N GLY A 256 -5.16 14.88 1.60
CA GLY A 256 -6.26 15.17 2.50
C GLY A 256 -5.94 14.83 3.96
N ASN A 257 -6.94 14.86 4.83
CA ASN A 257 -6.75 14.62 6.25
C ASN A 257 -7.00 13.15 6.62
N PHE A 258 -6.24 12.66 7.59
CA PHE A 258 -6.49 11.38 8.22
C PHE A 258 -7.73 11.46 9.11
N ILE A 259 -8.69 10.56 8.91
CA ILE A 259 -9.86 10.42 9.78
C ILE A 259 -9.50 9.40 10.87
N TYR A 260 -9.46 9.88 12.10
CA TYR A 260 -9.11 9.10 13.28
C TYR A 260 -10.10 9.42 14.41
N PRO A 261 -10.61 8.45 15.16
CA PRO A 261 -10.32 7.02 15.08
C PRO A 261 -11.00 6.31 13.88
N TYR A 262 -10.62 5.04 13.65
CA TYR A 262 -11.17 4.20 12.59
C TYR A 262 -12.71 4.11 12.63
N GLU A 263 -13.29 4.06 13.82
CA GLU A 263 -14.75 4.05 13.99
C GLU A 263 -15.42 5.29 13.39
N ALA A 264 -14.79 6.45 13.44
CA ALA A 264 -15.34 7.67 12.84
C ALA A 264 -15.28 7.67 11.30
N ALA A 265 -14.43 6.84 10.71
CA ALA A 265 -14.25 6.74 9.27
C ALA A 265 -15.10 5.65 8.60
N LYS A 266 -15.66 4.72 9.38
CA LYS A 266 -16.48 3.59 8.87
C LYS A 266 -17.82 4.03 8.24
N HIS A 267 -18.28 5.25 8.49
CA HIS A 267 -19.62 5.74 8.19
C HIS A 267 -19.64 6.77 7.08
#